data_f5e3e4b3f9deb25a8ca43a424292a233
#
_entry.id   f5e3e4b3f9deb25a8ca43a424292a233
#
_cell.length_a   1.000
_cell.length_b   1.000
_cell.length_c   1.000
_cell.angle_alpha   90.00
_cell.angle_beta   90.00
_cell.angle_gamma   90.00
#
_symmetry.space_group_name_H-M   'P 1'
#
loop_
_entity.id
_entity.type
_entity.pdbx_description
1 polymer ?
#
loop_
_entity_poly.entity_id
_entity_poly.type
_entity_poly.pdbx_seq_one_letter_code
_entity_poly.pdbx_strand_id
1 'polypeptide(L)'
;VSNGIRYTARSLKTDSAADLTGSSANWTQELSWSDAGLAMDLRTDGEESWVGWYTGSTGTQWALGAEDSAQSVLHSACGILKTLGYDVAVAPDDAEDVTYGVLEIDGQTVAETTFTLDGISYRWHMGMSDSADPERLVDLSGSERVYPHTVETTIRWCRAELSDDPGNAGCKLIWIDIAPGLAYSLETDGAVSPEALQELAESLFVPAQGE
;
A
#
# COMPACT_ATOMS: atom_id res chain seq x y z
N VAL A 1 -2.56 5.70 -23.74
CA VAL A 1 -3.77 6.42 -23.28
C VAL A 1 -4.74 5.39 -22.75
N SER A 2 -5.11 5.48 -21.50
CA SER A 2 -6.14 4.65 -20.87
C SER A 2 -7.21 5.58 -20.32
N ASN A 3 -8.50 5.26 -20.55
CA ASN A 3 -9.65 6.07 -20.12
C ASN A 3 -9.56 7.57 -20.49
N GLY A 4 -8.92 7.90 -21.62
CA GLY A 4 -8.71 9.28 -22.07
C GLY A 4 -7.49 9.99 -21.44
N ILE A 5 -6.85 9.40 -20.45
CA ILE A 5 -5.67 9.94 -19.78
C ILE A 5 -4.41 9.61 -20.58
N ARG A 6 -3.52 10.59 -20.70
CA ARG A 6 -2.21 10.41 -21.36
C ARG A 6 -1.15 10.19 -20.29
N TYR A 7 -0.57 9.00 -20.29
CA TYR A 7 0.55 8.65 -19.41
C TYR A 7 1.89 8.90 -20.10
N THR A 8 2.87 9.32 -19.31
CA THR A 8 4.28 9.39 -19.69
C THR A 8 5.04 8.29 -18.95
N ALA A 9 5.72 7.41 -19.68
CA ALA A 9 6.59 6.39 -19.10
C ALA A 9 8.06 6.70 -19.39
N ARG A 10 8.92 6.52 -18.40
CA ARG A 10 10.37 6.70 -18.50
C ARG A 10 11.10 5.51 -17.90
N SER A 11 12.29 5.19 -18.41
CA SER A 11 13.14 4.17 -17.82
C SER A 11 14.62 4.50 -17.97
N LEU A 12 15.43 4.05 -17.02
CA LEU A 12 16.87 4.25 -16.99
C LEU A 12 17.55 3.01 -16.39
N LYS A 13 18.66 2.58 -16.97
CA LYS A 13 19.59 1.65 -16.35
C LYS A 13 20.46 2.38 -15.34
N THR A 14 20.43 1.92 -14.08
CA THR A 14 21.12 2.55 -12.96
C THR A 14 21.45 1.51 -11.88
N ASP A 15 22.40 1.83 -11.01
CA ASP A 15 22.80 0.96 -9.90
C ASP A 15 21.95 1.19 -8.64
N SER A 16 21.07 2.20 -8.64
CA SER A 16 20.20 2.52 -7.50
C SER A 16 18.93 3.24 -7.98
N ALA A 17 17.94 3.35 -7.12
CA ALA A 17 16.76 4.16 -7.39
C ALA A 17 17.11 5.60 -7.74
N ALA A 18 16.47 6.15 -8.77
CA ALA A 18 16.72 7.49 -9.30
C ALA A 18 15.39 8.17 -9.63
N ASP A 19 15.35 9.50 -9.42
CA ASP A 19 14.20 10.29 -9.83
C ASP A 19 14.18 10.46 -11.36
N LEU A 20 13.15 9.93 -11.98
CA LEU A 20 12.91 10.06 -13.42
C LEU A 20 11.71 10.95 -13.75
N THR A 21 11.10 11.62 -12.78
CA THR A 21 9.91 12.46 -13.02
C THR A 21 10.25 13.59 -13.99
N GLY A 22 11.47 14.15 -13.87
CA GLY A 22 11.91 15.32 -14.65
C GLY A 22 10.96 16.51 -14.48
N SER A 23 10.11 16.46 -13.47
CA SER A 23 9.20 17.53 -13.09
C SER A 23 9.87 18.47 -12.12
N SER A 24 9.54 19.76 -12.22
CA SER A 24 9.92 20.78 -11.25
C SER A 24 8.79 21.10 -10.27
N ALA A 25 7.76 20.24 -10.21
CA ALA A 25 6.62 20.39 -9.32
C ALA A 25 7.08 20.39 -7.85
N ASN A 26 6.40 21.18 -7.05
CA ASN A 26 6.54 21.10 -5.60
C ASN A 26 5.57 20.03 -5.11
N TRP A 27 6.08 18.81 -4.91
CA TRP A 27 5.28 17.69 -4.44
C TRP A 27 4.68 18.01 -3.08
N THR A 28 3.37 17.84 -2.96
CA THR A 28 2.63 18.04 -1.70
C THR A 28 2.48 16.75 -0.92
N GLN A 29 2.57 15.61 -1.61
CA GLN A 29 2.56 14.29 -1.01
C GLN A 29 3.66 13.44 -1.65
N GLU A 30 4.44 12.77 -0.81
CA GLU A 30 5.47 11.81 -1.23
C GLU A 30 5.38 10.57 -0.33
N LEU A 31 5.38 9.39 -0.95
CA LEU A 31 5.40 8.11 -0.26
C LEU A 31 6.43 7.20 -0.93
N SER A 32 7.30 6.60 -0.12
CA SER A 32 8.27 5.60 -0.60
C SER A 32 8.09 4.31 0.19
N TRP A 33 8.06 3.18 -0.50
CA TRP A 33 7.91 1.87 0.11
C TRP A 33 8.65 0.79 -0.70
N SER A 34 8.69 -0.43 -0.16
CA SER A 34 9.21 -1.60 -0.87
C SER A 34 8.11 -2.64 -0.99
N ASP A 35 7.89 -3.17 -2.19
CA ASP A 35 6.87 -4.16 -2.48
C ASP A 35 7.36 -5.13 -3.56
N ALA A 36 7.11 -6.43 -3.38
CA ALA A 36 7.49 -7.49 -4.31
C ALA A 36 8.97 -7.42 -4.78
N GLY A 37 9.89 -6.94 -3.94
CA GLY A 37 11.30 -6.75 -4.28
C GLY A 37 11.58 -5.51 -5.12
N LEU A 38 10.63 -4.58 -5.20
CA LEU A 38 10.75 -3.29 -5.85
C LEU A 38 10.86 -2.18 -4.79
N ALA A 39 11.79 -1.23 -4.98
CA ALA A 39 11.71 0.04 -4.30
C ALA A 39 10.77 0.93 -5.11
N MET A 40 9.70 1.38 -4.48
CA MET A 40 8.65 2.18 -5.10
C MET A 40 8.57 3.57 -4.47
N ASP A 41 8.18 4.55 -5.26
CA ASP A 41 7.86 5.89 -4.80
C ASP A 41 6.63 6.45 -5.54
N LEU A 42 5.81 7.20 -4.82
CA LEU A 42 4.69 7.96 -5.35
C LEU A 42 4.89 9.43 -4.98
N ARG A 43 4.65 10.33 -5.93
CA ARG A 43 4.69 11.77 -5.73
C ARG A 43 3.53 12.44 -6.42
N THR A 44 2.92 13.41 -5.77
CA THR A 44 1.83 14.20 -6.35
C THR A 44 1.81 15.62 -5.79
N ASP A 45 1.34 16.57 -6.58
CA ASP A 45 0.94 17.91 -6.15
C ASP A 45 -0.59 18.12 -6.23
N GLY A 46 -1.32 17.05 -6.58
CA GLY A 46 -2.77 17.04 -6.75
C GLY A 46 -3.22 17.22 -8.21
N GLU A 47 -2.37 17.78 -9.08
CA GLU A 47 -2.64 17.95 -10.52
C GLU A 47 -1.80 16.98 -11.36
N GLU A 48 -0.52 16.83 -11.02
CA GLU A 48 0.41 15.88 -11.63
C GLU A 48 0.78 14.80 -10.62
N SER A 49 0.85 13.56 -11.06
CA SER A 49 1.24 12.43 -10.21
C SER A 49 2.22 11.52 -10.93
N TRP A 50 3.17 10.96 -10.18
CA TRP A 50 4.17 10.02 -10.67
C TRP A 50 4.33 8.85 -9.71
N VAL A 51 4.45 7.65 -10.27
CA VAL A 51 4.88 6.45 -9.56
C VAL A 51 6.19 5.96 -10.16
N GLY A 52 7.21 5.85 -9.32
CA GLY A 52 8.50 5.28 -9.67
C GLY A 52 8.65 3.88 -9.09
N TRP A 53 9.44 3.01 -9.77
CA TRP A 53 9.89 1.75 -9.19
C TRP A 53 11.27 1.36 -9.71
N TYR A 54 12.08 0.81 -8.82
CA TYR A 54 13.41 0.32 -9.12
C TYR A 54 13.47 -1.19 -8.93
N THR A 55 13.96 -1.90 -9.94
CA THR A 55 14.14 -3.33 -9.91
C THR A 55 15.63 -3.65 -9.76
N GLY A 56 16.07 -4.03 -8.55
CA GLY A 56 17.46 -4.32 -8.24
C GLY A 56 18.02 -5.47 -9.09
N SER A 57 17.25 -6.52 -9.33
CA SER A 57 17.65 -7.67 -10.15
C SER A 57 17.98 -7.33 -11.61
N THR A 58 17.39 -6.29 -12.16
CA THR A 58 17.62 -5.82 -13.53
C THR A 58 18.42 -4.52 -13.60
N GLY A 59 18.63 -3.83 -12.47
CA GLY A 59 19.24 -2.50 -12.44
C GLY A 59 18.45 -1.49 -13.28
N THR A 60 17.14 -1.49 -13.17
CA THR A 60 16.30 -0.62 -13.99
C THR A 60 15.35 0.20 -13.11
N GLN A 61 15.44 1.51 -13.23
CA GLN A 61 14.47 2.47 -12.71
C GLN A 61 13.42 2.74 -13.76
N TRP A 62 12.16 2.75 -13.36
CA TRP A 62 11.00 3.13 -14.16
C TRP A 62 10.27 4.28 -13.47
N ALA A 63 9.56 5.07 -14.26
CA ALA A 63 8.59 6.03 -13.77
C ALA A 63 7.40 6.12 -14.73
N LEU A 64 6.20 6.20 -14.17
CA LEU A 64 4.95 6.43 -14.87
C LEU A 64 4.29 7.67 -14.27
N GLY A 65 3.92 8.63 -15.10
CA GLY A 65 3.27 9.85 -14.63
C GLY A 65 2.18 10.32 -15.57
N ALA A 66 1.27 11.13 -15.04
CA ALA A 66 0.21 11.79 -15.76
C ALA A 66 -0.23 13.08 -15.05
N GLU A 67 -0.83 14.01 -15.81
CA GLU A 67 -1.66 15.10 -15.25
C GLU A 67 -2.99 14.49 -14.80
N ASP A 68 -2.97 13.81 -13.66
CA ASP A 68 -4.12 13.12 -13.07
C ASP A 68 -3.83 12.81 -11.60
N SER A 69 -4.85 12.32 -10.88
CA SER A 69 -4.77 11.97 -9.47
C SER A 69 -3.74 10.87 -9.21
N ALA A 70 -3.17 10.90 -8.02
CA ALA A 70 -2.27 9.85 -7.53
C ALA A 70 -2.91 8.45 -7.63
N GLN A 71 -4.21 8.35 -7.35
CA GLN A 71 -5.00 7.11 -7.47
C GLN A 71 -4.94 6.53 -8.89
N SER A 72 -5.22 7.33 -9.91
CA SER A 72 -5.22 6.87 -11.31
C SER A 72 -3.85 6.39 -11.76
N VAL A 73 -2.79 7.12 -11.37
CA VAL A 73 -1.42 6.79 -11.76
C VAL A 73 -0.93 5.53 -11.03
N LEU A 74 -1.21 5.42 -9.72
CA LEU A 74 -0.88 4.23 -8.94
C LEU A 74 -1.60 2.98 -9.47
N HIS A 75 -2.91 3.08 -9.75
CA HIS A 75 -3.68 1.99 -10.35
C HIS A 75 -3.06 1.50 -11.67
N SER A 76 -2.70 2.44 -12.55
CA SER A 76 -2.08 2.11 -13.83
C SER A 76 -0.68 1.48 -13.67
N ALA A 77 0.12 1.98 -12.73
CA ALA A 77 1.44 1.41 -12.42
C ALA A 77 1.32 -0.02 -11.88
N CYS A 78 0.43 -0.27 -10.92
CA CYS A 78 0.16 -1.61 -10.39
C CYS A 78 -0.32 -2.59 -11.48
N GLY A 79 -1.20 -2.14 -12.38
CA GLY A 79 -1.63 -2.95 -13.53
C GLY A 79 -0.49 -3.33 -14.48
N ILE A 80 0.43 -2.40 -14.74
CA ILE A 80 1.64 -2.68 -15.54
C ILE A 80 2.54 -3.68 -14.82
N LEU A 81 2.80 -3.48 -13.52
CA LEU A 81 3.66 -4.35 -12.72
C LEU A 81 3.11 -5.77 -12.63
N LYS A 82 1.81 -5.95 -12.41
CA LYS A 82 1.15 -7.27 -12.49
C LYS A 82 1.34 -7.94 -13.86
N THR A 83 1.17 -7.19 -14.95
CA THR A 83 1.41 -7.71 -16.31
C THR A 83 2.86 -8.15 -16.52
N LEU A 84 3.81 -7.53 -15.83
CA LEU A 84 5.23 -7.89 -15.83
C LEU A 84 5.57 -9.05 -14.87
N GLY A 85 4.59 -9.58 -14.15
CA GLY A 85 4.75 -10.70 -13.23
C GLY A 85 5.22 -10.33 -11.82
N TYR A 86 5.08 -9.06 -11.43
CA TYR A 86 5.30 -8.62 -10.05
C TYR A 86 3.99 -8.72 -9.27
N ASP A 87 4.05 -9.32 -8.11
CA ASP A 87 2.89 -9.46 -7.21
C ASP A 87 2.76 -8.23 -6.29
N VAL A 88 2.64 -7.07 -6.90
CA VAL A 88 2.42 -5.78 -6.24
C VAL A 88 0.94 -5.56 -5.97
N ALA A 89 0.28 -6.49 -5.34
CA ALA A 89 -1.11 -6.27 -5.12
C ALA A 89 -1.50 -6.53 -3.70
N VAL A 90 -2.15 -5.61 -3.23
CA VAL A 90 -2.82 -5.60 -1.95
C VAL A 90 -4.33 -5.87 -2.12
N ALA A 91 -4.72 -6.58 -3.15
CA ALA A 91 -6.08 -7.11 -3.36
C ALA A 91 -5.99 -8.50 -3.98
N PRO A 92 -6.86 -9.47 -3.58
CA PRO A 92 -6.96 -10.77 -4.21
C PRO A 92 -7.28 -10.67 -5.71
N ASP A 93 -6.89 -11.68 -6.49
CA ASP A 93 -7.15 -11.69 -7.95
C ASP A 93 -8.63 -11.77 -8.30
N ASP A 94 -9.45 -12.31 -7.40
CA ASP A 94 -10.91 -12.44 -7.50
C ASP A 94 -11.68 -11.30 -6.80
N ALA A 95 -10.97 -10.28 -6.30
CA ALA A 95 -11.60 -9.10 -5.71
C ALA A 95 -12.29 -8.24 -6.77
N GLU A 96 -13.44 -7.69 -6.40
CA GLU A 96 -14.22 -6.76 -7.19
C GLU A 96 -14.02 -5.32 -6.68
N ASP A 97 -14.37 -4.32 -7.49
CA ASP A 97 -14.36 -2.89 -7.15
C ASP A 97 -13.02 -2.40 -6.57
N VAL A 98 -11.89 -2.93 -7.07
CA VAL A 98 -10.56 -2.56 -6.58
C VAL A 98 -10.27 -1.11 -6.95
N THR A 99 -9.97 -0.29 -5.93
CA THR A 99 -9.50 1.09 -6.12
C THR A 99 -8.20 1.34 -5.38
N TYR A 100 -7.40 2.27 -5.88
CA TYR A 100 -6.14 2.69 -5.25
C TYR A 100 -6.22 4.19 -4.97
N GLY A 101 -5.77 4.61 -3.79
CA GLY A 101 -5.83 5.98 -3.34
C GLY A 101 -4.61 6.38 -2.52
N VAL A 102 -4.55 7.67 -2.24
CA VAL A 102 -3.58 8.25 -1.32
C VAL A 102 -4.33 9.15 -0.36
N LEU A 103 -4.11 8.97 0.92
CA LEU A 103 -4.77 9.67 2.02
C LEU A 103 -3.73 10.36 2.90
N GLU A 104 -4.17 11.36 3.65
CA GLU A 104 -3.46 11.90 4.81
C GLU A 104 -4.13 11.39 6.08
N ILE A 105 -3.39 10.63 6.90
CA ILE A 105 -3.84 10.14 8.20
C ILE A 105 -2.83 10.61 9.25
N ASP A 106 -3.28 11.41 10.21
CA ASP A 106 -2.44 12.00 11.27
C ASP A 106 -1.19 12.74 10.76
N GLY A 107 -1.30 13.39 9.57
CA GLY A 107 -0.21 14.11 8.92
C GLY A 107 0.81 13.21 8.23
N GLN A 108 0.46 11.96 8.01
CA GLN A 108 1.27 10.97 7.28
C GLN A 108 0.57 10.59 5.98
N THR A 109 1.34 10.56 4.89
CA THR A 109 0.87 10.06 3.60
C THR A 109 0.72 8.55 3.65
N VAL A 110 -0.47 8.04 3.31
CA VAL A 110 -0.85 6.63 3.37
C VAL A 110 -1.39 6.20 2.01
N ALA A 111 -0.87 5.11 1.47
CA ALA A 111 -1.45 4.45 0.31
C ALA A 111 -2.65 3.61 0.75
N GLU A 112 -3.77 3.76 0.04
CA GLU A 112 -4.98 3.00 0.28
C GLU A 112 -5.30 2.08 -0.89
N THR A 113 -5.71 0.86 -0.60
CA THR A 113 -6.40 -0.02 -1.55
C THR A 113 -7.73 -0.42 -0.94
N THR A 114 -8.83 -0.16 -1.65
CA THR A 114 -10.13 -0.70 -1.28
C THR A 114 -10.53 -1.79 -2.27
N PHE A 115 -11.21 -2.81 -1.78
CA PHE A 115 -11.72 -3.90 -2.62
C PHE A 115 -12.91 -4.59 -1.96
N THR A 116 -13.68 -5.31 -2.78
CA THR A 116 -14.77 -6.17 -2.33
C THR A 116 -14.40 -7.62 -2.61
N LEU A 117 -14.52 -8.48 -1.60
CA LEU A 117 -14.32 -9.92 -1.70
C LEU A 117 -15.52 -10.63 -1.05
N ASP A 118 -16.18 -11.52 -1.80
CA ASP A 118 -17.39 -12.21 -1.35
C ASP A 118 -18.50 -11.26 -0.85
N GLY A 119 -18.62 -10.08 -1.48
CA GLY A 119 -19.60 -9.05 -1.12
C GLY A 119 -19.25 -8.26 0.15
N ILE A 120 -18.07 -8.44 0.71
CA ILE A 120 -17.54 -7.71 1.87
C ILE A 120 -16.49 -6.73 1.41
N SER A 121 -16.60 -5.48 1.87
CA SER A 121 -15.64 -4.42 1.54
C SER A 121 -14.48 -4.39 2.53
N TYR A 122 -13.29 -4.23 2.02
CA TYR A 122 -12.03 -4.13 2.76
C TYR A 122 -11.29 -2.85 2.43
N ARG A 123 -10.53 -2.34 3.40
CA ARG A 123 -9.58 -1.23 3.25
C ARG A 123 -8.21 -1.70 3.71
N TRP A 124 -7.25 -1.64 2.80
CA TRP A 124 -5.84 -1.89 3.08
C TRP A 124 -5.09 -0.56 3.04
N HIS A 125 -4.34 -0.27 4.09
CA HIS A 125 -3.49 0.91 4.14
C HIS A 125 -2.02 0.52 4.32
N MET A 126 -1.14 1.32 3.75
CA MET A 126 0.30 1.20 3.88
C MET A 126 0.92 2.59 4.00
N GLY A 127 1.80 2.76 4.97
CA GLY A 127 2.53 4.00 5.21
C GLY A 127 3.84 3.75 5.94
N MET A 128 4.49 4.81 6.38
CA MET A 128 5.74 4.70 7.11
C MET A 128 5.48 4.28 8.56
N SER A 129 6.38 3.44 9.11
CA SER A 129 6.42 3.17 10.54
C SER A 129 7.03 4.34 11.30
N ASP A 130 6.93 4.33 12.62
CA ASP A 130 7.58 5.35 13.46
C ASP A 130 9.11 5.16 13.44
N SER A 131 9.84 6.09 12.82
CA SER A 131 11.30 6.02 12.74
C SER A 131 12.00 6.17 14.10
N ALA A 132 11.32 6.75 15.10
CA ALA A 132 11.86 6.89 16.47
C ALA A 132 11.64 5.61 17.30
N ASP A 133 10.61 4.82 16.98
CA ASP A 133 10.31 3.55 17.62
C ASP A 133 9.81 2.55 16.54
N PRO A 134 10.73 1.90 15.81
CA PRO A 134 10.39 1.00 14.71
C PRO A 134 9.57 -0.24 15.11
N GLU A 135 9.53 -0.56 16.40
CA GLU A 135 8.73 -1.68 16.91
C GLU A 135 7.32 -1.26 17.34
N ARG A 136 7.04 0.04 17.34
CA ARG A 136 5.71 0.57 17.66
C ARG A 136 4.72 0.29 16.55
N LEU A 137 3.62 -0.36 16.88
CA LEU A 137 2.48 -0.50 15.97
C LEU A 137 1.86 0.89 15.72
N VAL A 138 1.65 1.20 14.45
CA VAL A 138 1.02 2.44 13.99
C VAL A 138 -0.33 2.09 13.39
N ASP A 139 -1.40 2.69 13.88
CA ASP A 139 -2.73 2.52 13.32
C ASP A 139 -2.91 3.47 12.13
N LEU A 140 -2.89 2.92 10.93
CA LEU A 140 -3.10 3.64 9.67
C LEU A 140 -4.55 3.51 9.17
N SER A 141 -5.47 2.94 9.93
CA SER A 141 -6.85 2.75 9.46
C SER A 141 -7.62 4.07 9.29
N GLY A 142 -7.21 5.13 9.99
CA GLY A 142 -7.97 6.37 10.06
C GLY A 142 -9.36 6.20 10.69
N SER A 143 -9.63 5.05 11.28
CA SER A 143 -10.91 4.70 11.88
C SER A 143 -10.98 5.17 13.33
N GLU A 144 -12.03 5.92 13.67
CA GLU A 144 -12.33 6.29 15.06
C GLU A 144 -13.05 5.17 15.83
N ARG A 145 -13.25 4.03 15.19
CA ARG A 145 -13.96 2.90 15.80
C ARG A 145 -13.18 2.32 16.96
N VAL A 146 -13.85 2.16 18.08
CA VAL A 146 -13.31 1.50 19.27
C VAL A 146 -13.71 0.02 19.24
N TYR A 147 -12.73 -0.85 19.23
CA TYR A 147 -12.91 -2.29 19.28
C TYR A 147 -12.83 -2.77 20.72
N PRO A 148 -13.83 -3.53 21.22
CA PRO A 148 -13.83 -4.02 22.61
C PRO A 148 -12.80 -5.14 22.87
N HIS A 149 -12.38 -5.84 21.83
CA HIS A 149 -11.39 -6.90 21.93
C HIS A 149 -10.18 -6.56 21.08
N THR A 150 -8.99 -6.72 21.65
CA THR A 150 -7.72 -6.52 20.99
C THR A 150 -6.74 -7.57 21.49
N VAL A 151 -6.07 -8.26 20.57
CA VAL A 151 -5.07 -9.28 20.87
C VAL A 151 -3.79 -9.07 20.07
N GLU A 152 -2.64 -9.29 20.71
CA GLU A 152 -1.36 -9.36 19.99
C GLU A 152 -1.30 -10.65 19.16
N THR A 153 -0.82 -10.53 17.95
CA THR A 153 -0.65 -11.64 16.99
C THR A 153 0.58 -11.37 16.10
N THR A 154 0.71 -12.16 15.04
CA THR A 154 1.73 -11.96 14.00
C THR A 154 1.10 -12.15 12.63
N ILE A 155 1.57 -11.36 11.64
CA ILE A 155 1.34 -11.60 10.23
C ILE A 155 2.66 -12.07 9.64
N ARG A 156 2.68 -13.31 9.17
CA ARG A 156 3.95 -14.00 8.89
C ARG A 156 4.80 -14.00 10.17
N TRP A 157 5.92 -13.26 10.17
CA TRP A 157 6.78 -13.05 11.36
C TRP A 157 6.77 -11.60 11.87
N CYS A 158 5.96 -10.75 11.25
CA CYS A 158 5.83 -9.34 11.64
C CYS A 158 4.89 -9.22 12.84
N ARG A 159 5.28 -8.36 13.80
CA ARG A 159 4.42 -8.06 14.96
C ARG A 159 3.12 -7.42 14.49
N ALA A 160 2.01 -7.87 15.02
CA ALA A 160 0.68 -7.42 14.66
C ALA A 160 -0.25 -7.30 15.87
N GLU A 161 -1.34 -6.57 15.68
CA GLU A 161 -2.45 -6.47 16.62
C GLU A 161 -3.76 -6.63 15.85
N LEU A 162 -4.62 -7.52 16.32
CA LEU A 162 -5.92 -7.81 15.78
C LEU A 162 -7.00 -7.29 16.73
N SER A 163 -7.91 -6.51 16.20
CA SER A 163 -9.03 -5.92 16.95
C SER A 163 -10.35 -6.34 16.33
N ASP A 164 -11.33 -6.76 17.16
CA ASP A 164 -12.66 -7.15 16.71
C ASP A 164 -13.77 -6.66 17.61
N ASP A 165 -14.98 -6.64 17.07
CA ASP A 165 -16.22 -6.33 17.79
C ASP A 165 -17.26 -7.42 17.51
N PRO A 166 -17.32 -8.47 18.34
CA PRO A 166 -18.28 -9.56 18.15
C PRO A 166 -19.76 -9.14 18.22
N GLY A 167 -20.05 -7.98 18.81
CA GLY A 167 -21.40 -7.43 18.93
C GLY A 167 -21.86 -6.64 17.72
N ASN A 168 -20.90 -6.10 16.96
CA ASN A 168 -21.13 -5.35 15.74
C ASN A 168 -20.11 -5.80 14.72
N ALA A 169 -20.54 -6.21 13.54
CA ALA A 169 -19.61 -6.64 12.50
C ALA A 169 -18.44 -5.68 12.33
N GLY A 170 -17.25 -6.22 12.09
CA GLY A 170 -16.03 -5.47 11.81
C GLY A 170 -14.81 -5.98 12.55
N CYS A 171 -13.71 -6.02 11.83
CA CYS A 171 -12.39 -6.38 12.33
C CYS A 171 -11.34 -5.43 11.76
N LYS A 172 -10.27 -5.26 12.52
CA LYS A 172 -9.08 -4.50 12.10
C LYS A 172 -7.83 -5.24 12.50
N LEU A 173 -6.88 -5.27 11.60
CA LEU A 173 -5.55 -5.82 11.79
C LEU A 173 -4.51 -4.75 11.45
N ILE A 174 -3.56 -4.50 12.35
CA ILE A 174 -2.42 -3.61 12.11
C ILE A 174 -1.13 -4.39 12.31
N TRP A 175 -0.11 -4.10 11.50
CA TRP A 175 1.22 -4.73 11.66
C TRP A 175 2.32 -3.84 11.11
N ILE A 176 3.56 -4.18 11.44
CA ILE A 176 4.75 -3.48 10.98
C ILE A 176 5.73 -4.46 10.33
N ASP A 177 6.34 -4.02 9.24
CA ASP A 177 7.54 -4.64 8.66
C ASP A 177 8.73 -3.73 8.97
N ILE A 178 9.54 -4.14 9.94
CA ILE A 178 10.62 -3.30 10.49
C ILE A 178 11.72 -3.06 9.47
N ALA A 179 12.05 -4.07 8.65
CA ALA A 179 13.19 -3.98 7.73
C ALA A 179 13.02 -2.84 6.70
N PRO A 180 11.88 -2.69 6.00
CA PRO A 180 11.63 -1.53 5.13
C PRO A 180 11.12 -0.30 5.87
N GLY A 181 10.77 -0.39 7.15
CA GLY A 181 10.19 0.71 7.92
C GLY A 181 8.75 1.03 7.53
N LEU A 182 7.94 0.00 7.28
CA LEU A 182 6.55 0.14 6.85
C LEU A 182 5.55 -0.33 7.89
N ALA A 183 4.42 0.36 7.95
CA ALA A 183 3.26 0.00 8.75
C ALA A 183 2.06 -0.26 7.82
N TYR A 184 1.20 -1.16 8.25
CA TYR A 184 0.04 -1.61 7.49
C TYR A 184 -1.20 -1.66 8.36
N SER A 185 -2.37 -1.49 7.75
CA SER A 185 -3.64 -1.88 8.33
C SER A 185 -4.54 -2.55 7.29
N LEU A 186 -5.32 -3.52 7.72
CA LEU A 186 -6.41 -4.11 6.97
C LEU A 186 -7.66 -4.08 7.83
N GLU A 187 -8.73 -3.48 7.31
CA GLU A 187 -9.97 -3.29 8.05
C GLU A 187 -11.19 -3.66 7.21
N THR A 188 -12.22 -4.15 7.86
CA THR A 188 -13.54 -4.36 7.26
C THR A 188 -14.64 -4.02 8.27
N ASP A 189 -15.75 -3.48 7.78
CA ASP A 189 -17.00 -3.32 8.54
C ASP A 189 -17.95 -4.53 8.35
N GLY A 190 -17.53 -5.50 7.54
CA GLY A 190 -18.29 -6.74 7.28
C GLY A 190 -18.18 -7.77 8.40
N ALA A 191 -19.07 -8.75 8.37
CA ALA A 191 -19.08 -9.86 9.30
C ALA A 191 -18.03 -10.92 8.91
N VAL A 192 -16.78 -10.65 9.29
CA VAL A 192 -15.62 -11.52 9.05
C VAL A 192 -15.07 -11.98 10.40
N SER A 193 -14.65 -13.23 10.52
CA SER A 193 -13.96 -13.65 11.73
C SER A 193 -12.54 -13.08 11.79
N PRO A 194 -12.01 -12.86 12.99
CA PRO A 194 -10.63 -12.44 13.18
C PRO A 194 -9.61 -13.32 12.43
N GLU A 195 -9.81 -14.63 12.46
CA GLU A 195 -8.95 -15.60 11.80
C GLU A 195 -8.99 -15.44 10.27
N ALA A 196 -10.18 -15.22 9.69
CA ALA A 196 -10.32 -15.03 8.25
C ALA A 196 -9.66 -13.72 7.78
N LEU A 197 -9.74 -12.65 8.58
CA LEU A 197 -9.04 -11.41 8.30
C LEU A 197 -7.51 -11.60 8.33
N GLN A 198 -7.02 -12.36 9.32
CA GLN A 198 -5.61 -12.69 9.43
C GLN A 198 -5.12 -13.55 8.25
N GLU A 199 -5.88 -14.58 7.86
CA GLU A 199 -5.56 -15.41 6.69
C GLU A 199 -5.53 -14.57 5.40
N LEU A 200 -6.46 -13.64 5.23
CA LEU A 200 -6.48 -12.73 4.09
C LEU A 200 -5.23 -11.84 4.09
N ALA A 201 -4.87 -11.21 5.22
CA ALA A 201 -3.66 -10.41 5.33
C ALA A 201 -2.40 -11.23 5.00
N GLU A 202 -2.29 -12.46 5.51
CA GLU A 202 -1.16 -13.35 5.22
C GLU A 202 -1.07 -13.79 3.75
N SER A 203 -2.21 -13.85 3.06
CA SER A 203 -2.24 -14.17 1.62
C SER A 203 -1.75 -13.01 0.75
N LEU A 204 -1.97 -11.78 1.20
CA LEU A 204 -1.66 -10.56 0.45
C LEU A 204 -0.29 -9.98 0.80
N PHE A 205 0.19 -10.22 2.02
CA PHE A 205 1.41 -9.60 2.54
C PHE A 205 2.63 -10.49 2.36
N VAL A 206 3.65 -9.95 1.70
CA VAL A 206 4.98 -10.56 1.60
C VAL A 206 5.97 -9.63 2.30
N PRO A 207 6.45 -10.00 3.51
CA PRO A 207 7.41 -9.15 4.22
C PRO A 207 8.73 -9.04 3.46
N ALA A 208 9.39 -7.89 3.59
CA ALA A 208 10.74 -7.73 3.10
C ALA A 208 11.65 -8.72 3.85
N GLN A 209 12.43 -9.49 3.12
CA GLN A 209 13.42 -10.38 3.73
C GLN A 209 14.54 -9.50 4.29
N GLY A 210 14.68 -9.47 5.61
CA GLY A 210 15.85 -8.88 6.26
C GLY A 210 17.11 -9.60 5.80
N GLU A 211 18.12 -8.85 5.36
CA GLU A 211 19.45 -9.36 5.14
C GLU A 211 20.12 -9.82 6.46
#